data_987d5f3dfcdf8f58c02a6de23b14b0cc
#
_entry.id   987d5f3dfcdf8f58c02a6de23b14b0cc
#
_cell.length_a   1.000
_cell.length_b   1.000
_cell.length_c   1.000
_cell.angle_alpha   90.00
_cell.angle_beta   90.00
_cell.angle_gamma   90.00
#
_symmetry.space_group_name_H-M   'P 1'
#
loop_
_entity.id
_entity.type
_entity.pdbx_description
1 polymer ?
#
loop_
_entity_poly.entity_id
_entity_poly.type
_entity_poly.pdbx_seq_one_letter_code
_entity_poly.pdbx_strand_id
1 'polypeptide(L)'
;MPVMEYYVPPPAPIPPLPDENTLPASMQGLVDGGNVFNGGNVQKSEPREILIEAAGKHAQYQADRQLQGHQLWDRRYRELQAKMPGYGFAEIAAESWKWQQHESMKALGYEMFKCWKYSSGHWRVASKRHKYWGGAMAMGRNGIWYACIIVAD
;
A
#
# COMPACT_ATOMS: atom_id res chain seq x y z
N MET A 1 -33.55 2.27 5.93
CA MET A 1 -32.62 1.20 5.56
C MET A 1 -31.52 1.12 6.57
N PRO A 2 -31.43 0.07 7.31
CA PRO A 2 -30.24 -0.07 8.11
C PRO A 2 -29.07 0.05 7.16
N VAL A 3 -28.16 0.95 7.50
CA VAL A 3 -26.84 0.89 6.93
C VAL A 3 -26.48 -0.57 6.99
N MET A 4 -26.38 -1.20 5.83
CA MET A 4 -25.93 -2.56 5.80
C MET A 4 -24.68 -2.62 6.62
N GLU A 5 -24.89 -3.16 7.76
CA GLU A 5 -23.87 -3.53 8.66
C GLU A 5 -22.94 -4.45 7.94
N TYR A 6 -22.11 -3.83 7.15
CA TYR A 6 -20.98 -4.53 6.70
C TYR A 6 -20.10 -4.71 7.93
N TYR A 7 -20.16 -5.88 8.50
CA TYR A 7 -19.12 -6.27 9.40
C TYR A 7 -17.81 -6.26 8.60
N VAL A 8 -17.17 -5.12 8.63
CA VAL A 8 -15.76 -5.10 8.33
C VAL A 8 -15.12 -5.69 9.58
N PRO A 9 -14.58 -6.91 9.52
CA PRO A 9 -13.80 -7.37 10.65
C PRO A 9 -12.77 -6.28 10.93
N PRO A 10 -12.56 -5.85 12.16
CA PRO A 10 -11.49 -4.92 12.46
C PRO A 10 -10.25 -5.48 11.78
N PRO A 11 -9.45 -4.65 11.10
CA PRO A 11 -8.20 -5.12 10.57
C PRO A 11 -7.52 -5.88 11.68
N ALA A 12 -7.02 -7.07 11.37
CA ALA A 12 -6.25 -7.85 12.34
C ALA A 12 -5.30 -6.86 13.01
N PRO A 13 -5.29 -6.77 14.35
CA PRO A 13 -4.46 -5.79 15.01
C PRO A 13 -3.06 -5.93 14.44
N ILE A 14 -2.57 -4.84 13.87
CA ILE A 14 -1.18 -4.77 13.43
C ILE A 14 -0.40 -5.05 14.69
N PRO A 15 0.26 -6.21 14.82
CA PRO A 15 1.03 -6.46 16.02
C PRO A 15 2.03 -5.31 16.16
N PRO A 16 2.21 -4.73 17.35
CA PRO A 16 3.21 -3.71 17.54
C PRO A 16 4.51 -4.25 16.95
N LEU A 17 5.17 -3.46 16.12
CA LEU A 17 6.45 -3.83 15.55
C LEU A 17 7.36 -4.26 16.71
N PRO A 18 7.70 -5.55 16.86
CA PRO A 18 8.51 -5.98 17.99
C PRO A 18 9.94 -5.44 17.94
N ASP A 19 10.37 -4.98 16.75
CA ASP A 19 11.58 -4.21 16.54
C ASP A 19 11.41 -3.35 15.27
N GLU A 20 12.33 -2.44 15.03
CA GLU A 20 12.30 -1.50 13.90
C GLU A 20 12.35 -2.19 12.52
N ASN A 21 12.63 -3.48 12.47
CA ASN A 21 12.82 -4.22 11.22
C ASN A 21 11.63 -5.09 10.84
N THR A 22 10.59 -5.18 11.69
CA THR A 22 9.42 -6.02 11.40
C THR A 22 8.34 -5.19 10.70
N LEU A 23 8.12 -5.50 9.44
CA LEU A 23 7.09 -4.82 8.65
C LEU A 23 5.72 -5.46 8.89
N PRO A 24 4.62 -4.68 8.78
CA PRO A 24 3.27 -5.25 8.74
C PRO A 24 3.15 -6.30 7.63
N ALA A 25 2.33 -7.34 7.87
CA ALA A 25 2.22 -8.48 6.96
C ALA A 25 1.90 -8.09 5.51
N SER A 26 0.99 -7.11 5.30
CA SER A 26 0.65 -6.68 3.96
C SER A 26 1.80 -5.93 3.28
N MET A 27 2.55 -5.14 4.03
CA MET A 27 3.74 -4.47 3.51
C MET A 27 4.84 -5.49 3.19
N GLN A 28 5.03 -6.50 4.03
CA GLN A 28 5.97 -7.59 3.75
C GLN A 28 5.59 -8.32 2.45
N GLY A 29 4.30 -8.49 2.19
CA GLY A 29 3.81 -9.05 0.93
C GLY A 29 4.22 -8.22 -0.27
N LEU A 30 4.17 -6.89 -0.17
CA LEU A 30 4.67 -6.00 -1.22
C LEU A 30 6.19 -6.14 -1.41
N VAL A 31 6.95 -6.26 -0.32
CA VAL A 31 8.39 -6.50 -0.39
C VAL A 31 8.68 -7.80 -1.12
N ASP A 32 8.07 -8.89 -0.68
CA ASP A 32 8.32 -10.22 -1.22
C ASP A 32 7.87 -10.33 -2.68
N GLY A 33 6.72 -9.80 -3.02
CA GLY A 33 6.20 -9.77 -4.38
C GLY A 33 7.03 -8.90 -5.30
N GLY A 34 7.42 -7.72 -4.84
CA GLY A 34 8.27 -6.81 -5.58
C GLY A 34 9.67 -7.36 -5.84
N ASN A 35 10.23 -8.10 -4.88
CA ASN A 35 11.56 -8.71 -5.01
C ASN A 35 11.62 -9.79 -6.09
N VAL A 36 10.50 -10.45 -6.38
CA VAL A 36 10.44 -11.45 -7.47
C VAL A 36 9.91 -10.86 -8.77
N PHE A 37 9.37 -9.64 -8.74
CA PHE A 37 8.92 -8.96 -9.95
C PHE A 37 10.09 -8.27 -10.63
N ASN A 38 10.31 -8.56 -11.92
CA ASN A 38 11.45 -8.01 -12.65
C ASN A 38 11.36 -6.49 -12.77
N GLY A 39 12.31 -5.80 -12.17
CA GLY A 39 12.41 -4.34 -12.20
C GLY A 39 11.69 -3.61 -11.06
N GLY A 40 11.04 -4.31 -10.13
CA GLY A 40 10.46 -3.71 -8.94
C GLY A 40 11.55 -3.32 -7.93
N ASN A 41 11.64 -2.05 -7.56
CA ASN A 41 12.71 -1.55 -6.68
C ASN A 41 12.23 -0.64 -5.55
N VAL A 42 10.99 -0.14 -5.58
CA VAL A 42 10.47 0.74 -4.53
C VAL A 42 10.53 0.10 -3.15
N GLN A 43 10.30 -1.20 -3.07
CA GLN A 43 10.33 -1.97 -1.82
C GLN A 43 11.74 -2.15 -1.24
N LYS A 44 12.76 -1.75 -1.97
CA LYS A 44 14.16 -1.73 -1.51
C LYS A 44 14.54 -0.40 -0.88
N SER A 45 13.64 0.56 -0.88
CA SER A 45 13.80 1.84 -0.20
C SER A 45 13.77 1.63 1.31
N GLU A 46 14.27 2.61 2.08
CA GLU A 46 14.22 2.52 3.53
C GLU A 46 12.78 2.71 4.03
N PRO A 47 12.23 1.78 4.83
CA PRO A 47 10.90 1.96 5.39
C PRO A 47 10.87 3.11 6.39
N ARG A 48 9.76 3.86 6.39
CA ARG A 48 9.50 4.92 7.38
C ARG A 48 8.09 4.76 7.94
N GLU A 49 7.99 4.79 9.27
CA GLU A 49 6.74 4.57 9.98
C GLU A 49 5.64 5.54 9.55
N ILE A 50 5.97 6.82 9.39
CA ILE A 50 5.02 7.84 8.94
C ILE A 50 4.39 7.45 7.60
N LEU A 51 5.19 6.94 6.66
CA LEU A 51 4.73 6.53 5.34
C LEU A 51 3.97 5.20 5.40
N ILE A 52 4.40 4.28 6.25
CA ILE A 52 3.70 3.00 6.47
C ILE A 52 2.30 3.27 7.01
N GLU A 53 2.18 4.13 8.00
CA GLU A 53 0.90 4.51 8.59
C GLU A 53 -0.02 5.18 7.57
N ALA A 54 0.49 6.15 6.83
CA ALA A 54 -0.28 6.86 5.81
C ALA A 54 -0.74 5.92 4.69
N ALA A 55 0.13 5.04 4.22
CA ALA A 55 -0.22 4.03 3.20
C ALA A 55 -1.26 3.05 3.73
N GLY A 56 -1.14 2.61 4.98
CA GLY A 56 -2.09 1.71 5.61
C GLY A 56 -3.49 2.32 5.71
N LYS A 57 -3.57 3.56 6.14
CA LYS A 57 -4.85 4.28 6.23
C LYS A 57 -5.49 4.43 4.85
N HIS A 58 -4.71 4.73 3.83
CA HIS A 58 -5.27 4.91 2.49
C HIS A 58 -5.64 3.57 1.84
N ALA A 59 -4.87 2.52 2.04
CA ALA A 59 -5.26 1.19 1.57
C ALA A 59 -6.60 0.77 2.18
N GLN A 60 -6.78 1.00 3.48
CA GLN A 60 -8.04 0.71 4.18
C GLN A 60 -9.18 1.60 3.69
N TYR A 61 -8.91 2.87 3.43
CA TYR A 61 -9.89 3.80 2.88
C TYR A 61 -10.43 3.30 1.53
N GLN A 62 -9.54 2.89 0.63
CA GLN A 62 -9.92 2.32 -0.66
C GLN A 62 -10.75 1.04 -0.49
N ALA A 63 -10.31 0.16 0.40
CA ALA A 63 -10.99 -1.10 0.69
C ALA A 63 -12.40 -0.88 1.23
N ASP A 64 -12.55 0.04 2.17
CA ASP A 64 -13.85 0.38 2.77
C ASP A 64 -14.84 0.92 1.74
N ARG A 65 -14.35 1.66 0.77
CA ARG A 65 -15.15 2.22 -0.31
C ARG A 65 -15.22 1.34 -1.54
N GLN A 66 -14.46 0.28 -1.57
CA GLN A 66 -14.35 -0.61 -2.73
C GLN A 66 -14.03 0.16 -4.01
N LEU A 67 -13.10 1.12 -3.89
CA LEU A 67 -12.75 2.02 -4.97
C LEU A 67 -11.26 2.37 -4.90
N GLN A 68 -10.51 1.92 -5.89
CA GLN A 68 -9.11 2.25 -6.04
C GLN A 68 -8.95 3.70 -6.47
N GLY A 69 -7.95 4.39 -5.94
CA GLY A 69 -7.61 5.74 -6.40
C GLY A 69 -6.77 6.53 -5.40
N HIS A 70 -6.63 7.82 -5.72
CA HIS A 70 -5.84 8.78 -4.95
C HIS A 70 -6.73 9.76 -4.17
N GLN A 71 -7.86 9.28 -3.67
CA GLN A 71 -8.82 10.11 -2.95
C GLN A 71 -8.12 10.84 -1.79
N LEU A 72 -8.36 12.12 -1.67
CA LEU A 72 -7.80 12.98 -0.62
C LEU A 72 -6.27 13.08 -0.64
N TRP A 73 -5.64 12.87 -1.79
CA TRP A 73 -4.17 12.94 -1.90
C TRP A 73 -3.63 14.31 -1.50
N ASP A 74 -4.27 15.42 -1.90
CA ASP A 74 -3.81 16.75 -1.55
C ASP A 74 -3.75 16.96 -0.03
N ARG A 75 -4.76 16.44 0.69
CA ARG A 75 -4.80 16.49 2.15
C ARG A 75 -3.69 15.64 2.75
N ARG A 76 -3.53 14.43 2.27
CA ARG A 76 -2.50 13.49 2.72
C ARG A 76 -1.10 14.05 2.49
N TYR A 77 -0.90 14.67 1.33
CA TYR A 77 0.37 15.31 1.00
C TYR A 77 0.72 16.41 1.99
N ARG A 78 -0.21 17.29 2.32
CA ARG A 78 0.01 18.37 3.29
C ARG A 78 0.30 17.84 4.68
N GLU A 79 -0.40 16.79 5.11
CA GLU A 79 -0.16 16.14 6.40
C GLU A 79 1.24 15.54 6.46
N LEU A 80 1.68 14.91 5.37
CA LEU A 80 3.02 14.35 5.27
C LEU A 80 4.09 15.43 5.26
N GLN A 81 3.87 16.54 4.55
CA GLN A 81 4.81 17.67 4.56
C GLN A 81 4.98 18.26 5.96
N ALA A 82 3.92 18.32 6.74
CA ALA A 82 3.98 18.80 8.12
C ALA A 82 4.83 17.87 9.01
N LYS A 83 4.79 16.55 8.75
CA LYS A 83 5.53 15.54 9.53
C LYS A 83 6.94 15.31 9.03
N MET A 84 7.18 15.52 7.74
CA MET A 84 8.47 15.33 7.08
C MET A 84 8.78 16.57 6.22
N PRO A 85 9.09 17.71 6.86
CA PRO A 85 9.37 18.94 6.11
C PRO A 85 10.59 18.78 5.20
N GLY A 86 10.53 19.35 4.01
CA GLY A 86 11.60 19.30 3.03
C GLY A 86 11.57 18.12 2.08
N TYR A 87 10.64 17.16 2.30
CA TYR A 87 10.47 16.02 1.39
C TYR A 87 9.33 16.26 0.40
N GLY A 88 9.48 15.70 -0.80
CA GLY A 88 8.40 15.54 -1.75
C GLY A 88 7.87 14.11 -1.70
N PHE A 89 6.60 13.92 -2.02
CA PHE A 89 5.93 12.63 -1.91
C PHE A 89 5.25 12.24 -3.20
N ALA A 90 5.17 10.94 -3.45
CA ALA A 90 4.36 10.37 -4.51
C ALA A 90 3.61 9.15 -3.98
N GLU A 91 2.47 8.88 -4.57
CA GLU A 91 1.61 7.77 -4.19
C GLU A 91 1.25 6.95 -5.42
N ILE A 92 1.30 5.62 -5.28
CA ILE A 92 0.75 4.71 -6.27
C ILE A 92 -0.30 3.82 -5.60
N ALA A 93 -1.35 3.52 -6.34
CA ALA A 93 -2.44 2.68 -5.87
C ALA A 93 -2.74 1.61 -6.91
N ALA A 94 -3.27 0.48 -6.46
CA ALA A 94 -3.70 -0.60 -7.32
C ALA A 94 -4.81 -1.40 -6.65
N GLU A 95 -5.54 -2.17 -7.45
CA GLU A 95 -6.47 -3.17 -6.94
C GLU A 95 -6.22 -4.51 -7.62
N SER A 96 -6.51 -5.59 -6.91
CA SER A 96 -6.57 -6.92 -7.49
C SER A 96 -7.91 -7.08 -8.20
N TRP A 97 -7.93 -7.74 -9.38
CA TRP A 97 -9.17 -7.94 -10.12
C TRP A 97 -10.05 -9.01 -9.50
N LYS A 98 -9.44 -10.10 -9.07
CA LYS A 98 -10.08 -11.18 -8.33
C LYS A 98 -9.04 -11.80 -7.42
N TRP A 99 -9.43 -12.02 -6.17
CA TRP A 99 -8.54 -12.63 -5.23
C TRP A 99 -9.03 -14.03 -4.86
N GLN A 100 -8.13 -14.99 -4.90
CA GLN A 100 -8.41 -16.33 -4.42
C GLN A 100 -7.92 -16.46 -2.99
N GLN A 101 -8.79 -16.89 -2.10
CA GLN A 101 -8.57 -16.88 -0.64
C GLN A 101 -7.31 -17.59 -0.15
N HIS A 102 -6.72 -18.47 -0.94
CA HIS A 102 -5.55 -19.24 -0.54
C HIS A 102 -4.25 -18.75 -1.15
N GLU A 103 -4.25 -17.63 -1.82
CA GLU A 103 -3.01 -17.06 -2.30
C GLU A 103 -2.29 -16.29 -1.19
N SER A 104 -0.95 -16.27 -1.26
CA SER A 104 -0.13 -15.62 -0.24
C SER A 104 -0.09 -14.10 -0.40
N MET A 105 0.30 -13.40 0.65
CA MET A 105 0.58 -11.97 0.57
C MET A 105 1.67 -11.66 -0.46
N LYS A 106 2.65 -12.54 -0.63
CA LYS A 106 3.67 -12.43 -1.67
C LYS A 106 3.06 -12.46 -3.08
N ALA A 107 2.17 -13.40 -3.34
CA ALA A 107 1.48 -13.50 -4.63
C ALA A 107 0.64 -12.26 -4.90
N LEU A 108 -0.04 -11.75 -3.89
CA LEU A 108 -0.82 -10.52 -3.98
C LEU A 108 0.08 -9.32 -4.26
N GLY A 109 1.18 -9.19 -3.57
CA GLY A 109 2.17 -8.13 -3.82
C GLY A 109 2.71 -8.18 -5.24
N TYR A 110 3.02 -9.36 -5.74
CA TYR A 110 3.43 -9.57 -7.13
C TYR A 110 2.36 -9.04 -8.12
N GLU A 111 1.10 -9.36 -7.88
CA GLU A 111 -0.01 -8.88 -8.73
C GLU A 111 -0.12 -7.35 -8.72
N MET A 112 0.12 -6.70 -7.58
CA MET A 112 0.14 -5.24 -7.50
C MET A 112 1.26 -4.65 -8.37
N PHE A 113 2.47 -5.19 -8.29
CA PHE A 113 3.59 -4.76 -9.15
C PHE A 113 3.28 -4.99 -10.62
N LYS A 114 2.63 -6.07 -10.95
CA LYS A 114 2.18 -6.36 -12.32
C LYS A 114 1.22 -5.27 -12.82
N CYS A 115 0.26 -4.85 -11.99
CA CYS A 115 -0.63 -3.73 -12.32
C CYS A 115 0.15 -2.45 -12.59
N TRP A 116 1.12 -2.12 -11.75
CA TRP A 116 1.92 -0.91 -11.90
C TRP A 116 2.82 -0.94 -13.13
N LYS A 117 3.27 -2.10 -13.55
CA LYS A 117 4.12 -2.25 -14.74
C LYS A 117 3.46 -1.72 -16.00
N TYR A 118 2.15 -1.85 -16.12
CA TYR A 118 1.39 -1.45 -17.30
C TYR A 118 0.99 0.03 -17.33
N SER A 119 1.41 0.81 -16.33
CA SER A 119 1.15 2.24 -16.27
C SER A 119 2.47 2.98 -16.10
N SER A 120 2.85 3.80 -17.08
CA SER A 120 4.13 4.50 -17.06
C SER A 120 4.30 5.40 -15.83
N GLY A 121 3.24 6.06 -15.39
CA GLY A 121 3.27 6.91 -14.19
C GLY A 121 3.49 6.11 -12.92
N HIS A 122 2.80 4.98 -12.76
CA HIS A 122 2.98 4.09 -11.62
C HIS A 122 4.34 3.40 -11.65
N TRP A 123 4.77 2.96 -12.82
CA TRP A 123 6.04 2.26 -12.97
C TRP A 123 7.23 3.15 -12.67
N ARG A 124 7.11 4.45 -12.94
CA ARG A 124 8.14 5.42 -12.56
C ARG A 124 8.42 5.38 -11.07
N VAL A 125 7.40 5.21 -10.25
CA VAL A 125 7.56 5.07 -8.80
C VAL A 125 7.97 3.66 -8.41
N ALA A 126 7.28 2.64 -8.92
CA ALA A 126 7.49 1.25 -8.50
C ALA A 126 8.84 0.66 -8.94
N SER A 127 9.42 1.17 -10.03
CA SER A 127 10.69 0.68 -10.57
C SER A 127 11.93 1.28 -9.91
N LYS A 128 11.76 2.31 -9.10
CA LYS A 128 12.90 3.04 -8.52
C LYS A 128 13.01 2.80 -7.02
N ARG A 129 14.24 2.80 -6.55
CA ARG A 129 14.54 2.94 -5.13
C ARG A 129 14.46 4.41 -4.76
N HIS A 130 13.61 4.73 -3.79
CA HIS A 130 13.43 6.06 -3.23
C HIS A 130 14.19 6.19 -1.92
N LYS A 131 14.21 7.38 -1.35
CA LYS A 131 14.86 7.59 -0.07
C LYS A 131 14.12 6.83 1.02
N TYR A 132 12.79 7.00 1.07
CA TYR A 132 11.92 6.35 2.04
C TYR A 132 10.65 5.86 1.38
N TRP A 133 10.04 4.84 1.98
CA TRP A 133 8.76 4.33 1.51
C TRP A 133 7.92 3.76 2.64
N GLY A 134 6.65 3.61 2.36
CA GLY A 134 5.71 2.81 3.12
C GLY A 134 4.68 2.22 2.20
N GLY A 135 4.16 1.06 2.55
CA GLY A 135 3.18 0.38 1.73
C GLY A 135 2.24 -0.48 2.56
N ALA A 136 1.07 -0.73 2.02
CA ALA A 136 0.07 -1.58 2.65
C ALA A 136 -0.92 -2.12 1.62
N MET A 137 -1.57 -3.21 1.99
CA MET A 137 -2.68 -3.78 1.25
C MET A 137 -3.83 -4.08 2.22
N ALA A 138 -5.06 -3.82 1.80
CA ALA A 138 -6.26 -4.08 2.59
C ALA A 138 -7.35 -4.69 1.72
N MET A 139 -8.11 -5.63 2.26
CA MET A 139 -9.18 -6.30 1.55
C MET A 139 -10.51 -5.59 1.75
N GLY A 140 -11.21 -5.33 0.66
CA GLY A 140 -12.58 -4.86 0.69
C GLY A 140 -13.57 -5.99 0.92
N ARG A 141 -14.81 -5.63 1.27
CA ARG A 141 -15.90 -6.60 1.43
C ARG A 141 -16.20 -7.39 0.17
N ASN A 142 -15.89 -6.81 -0.97
CA ASN A 142 -16.00 -7.45 -2.28
C ASN A 142 -14.93 -8.52 -2.54
N GLY A 143 -14.01 -8.74 -1.58
CA GLY A 143 -12.91 -9.69 -1.73
C GLY A 143 -11.75 -9.16 -2.57
N ILE A 144 -11.84 -7.94 -3.06
CA ILE A 144 -10.76 -7.29 -3.81
C ILE A 144 -9.79 -6.64 -2.83
N TRP A 145 -8.50 -6.78 -3.10
CA TRP A 145 -7.45 -6.12 -2.33
C TRP A 145 -7.06 -4.80 -2.97
N TYR A 146 -6.79 -3.85 -2.12
CA TYR A 146 -6.39 -2.49 -2.50
C TYR A 146 -5.04 -2.18 -1.90
N ALA A 147 -4.15 -1.68 -2.74
CA ALA A 147 -2.78 -1.37 -2.33
C ALA A 147 -2.52 0.13 -2.39
N CYS A 148 -1.64 0.58 -1.52
CA CYS A 148 -1.09 1.92 -1.54
C CYS A 148 0.39 1.85 -1.21
N ILE A 149 1.21 2.50 -2.01
CA ILE A 149 2.61 2.79 -1.69
C ILE A 149 2.79 4.30 -1.72
N ILE A 150 3.45 4.83 -0.70
CA ILE A 150 3.85 6.24 -0.62
C ILE A 150 5.37 6.28 -0.49
N VAL A 151 5.99 7.13 -1.28
CA VAL A 151 7.44 7.36 -1.26
C VAL A 151 7.75 8.79 -0.90
N ALA A 152 8.95 9.00 -0.35
CA ALA A 152 9.49 10.32 -0.04
C ALA A 152 10.90 10.45 -0.58
N ASP A 153 11.16 11.59 -1.21
CA ASP A 153 12.49 11.96 -1.74
C ASP A 153 12.88 13.39 -1.40
#